data_24de2907f183408c40a8af48f68c993a
#
_entry.id   24de2907f183408c40a8af48f68c993a
#
_cell.length_a   1.000
_cell.length_b   1.000
_cell.length_c   1.000
_cell.angle_alpha   90.00
_cell.angle_beta   90.00
_cell.angle_gamma   90.00
#
_symmetry.space_group_name_H-M   'P 1'
#
loop_
_entity.id
_entity.type
_entity.pdbx_description
1 polymer ?
#
loop_
_entity_poly.entity_id
_entity_poly.type
_entity_poly.pdbx_seq_one_letter_code
_entity_poly.pdbx_strand_id
1 'polypeptide(L)'
;AKQLESLGVSFSYESFTINYLRPAKNSRYTPDFVLPNGIVIEAKGRFLTKDRQKHLQVKEQYPDIDIRFVFSNPNQRISKISKTTYAKWCETNGFKYAKERIPKEWIAEKDVRPKKPAVD
;
A
#
# COMPACT_ATOMS: atom_id res chain seq x y z
N ALA A 1 10.13 -4.00 -9.22
CA ALA A 1 10.64 -5.37 -9.16
C ALA A 1 12.16 -5.43 -9.05
N LYS A 2 12.87 -4.57 -9.73
CA LYS A 2 14.35 -4.57 -9.68
C LYS A 2 14.90 -4.43 -8.26
N GLN A 3 14.28 -3.60 -7.44
CA GLN A 3 14.73 -3.41 -6.07
C GLN A 3 14.60 -4.70 -5.25
N LEU A 4 13.46 -5.38 -5.38
CA LEU A 4 13.22 -6.61 -4.65
C LEU A 4 14.16 -7.73 -5.12
N GLU A 5 14.40 -7.81 -6.41
CA GLU A 5 15.35 -8.77 -6.97
C GLU A 5 16.76 -8.53 -6.44
N SER A 6 17.19 -7.26 -6.39
CA SER A 6 18.52 -6.91 -5.91
C SER A 6 18.72 -7.20 -4.42
N LEU A 7 17.62 -7.26 -3.65
CA LEU A 7 17.65 -7.61 -2.24
C LEU A 7 17.57 -9.11 -1.99
N GLY A 8 17.39 -9.90 -3.06
CA GLY A 8 17.28 -11.35 -2.94
C GLY A 8 16.01 -11.83 -2.25
N VAL A 9 14.96 -11.03 -2.30
CA VAL A 9 13.71 -11.32 -1.61
C VAL A 9 12.71 -11.93 -2.61
N SER A 10 12.09 -13.05 -2.22
CA SER A 10 10.95 -13.58 -2.95
C SER A 10 9.74 -12.65 -2.77
N PHE A 11 9.01 -12.41 -3.82
CA PHE A 11 7.81 -11.59 -3.74
C PHE A 11 6.71 -12.15 -4.63
N SER A 12 5.47 -11.82 -4.28
CA SER A 12 4.30 -12.14 -5.08
C SER A 12 3.93 -10.92 -5.92
N TYR A 13 3.82 -11.11 -7.21
CA TYR A 13 3.52 -10.04 -8.15
C TYR A 13 2.11 -10.26 -8.68
N GLU A 14 1.21 -9.34 -8.34
CA GLU A 14 -0.20 -9.44 -8.70
C GLU A 14 -0.82 -10.81 -8.37
N SER A 15 -0.38 -11.39 -7.25
CA SER A 15 -0.75 -12.75 -6.89
C SER A 15 -2.18 -12.89 -6.36
N PHE A 16 -2.82 -11.79 -5.98
CA PHE A 16 -4.21 -11.82 -5.53
C PHE A 16 -4.91 -10.51 -5.82
N THR A 17 -6.25 -10.57 -5.82
CA THR A 17 -7.11 -9.41 -6.04
C THR A 17 -8.03 -9.25 -4.86
N ILE A 18 -8.18 -8.02 -4.39
CA ILE A 18 -9.06 -7.68 -3.28
C ILE A 18 -10.31 -7.02 -3.83
N ASN A 19 -11.47 -7.58 -3.50
CA ASN A 19 -12.74 -6.97 -3.87
C ASN A 19 -13.14 -5.96 -2.81
N TYR A 20 -13.58 -4.79 -3.22
CA TYR A 20 -14.05 -3.76 -2.31
C TYR A 20 -15.25 -3.02 -2.90
N LEU A 21 -16.00 -2.36 -2.02
CA LEU A 21 -17.19 -1.62 -2.42
C LEU A 21 -16.86 -0.14 -2.59
N ARG A 22 -17.21 0.39 -3.77
CA ARG A 22 -17.34 1.83 -3.94
C ARG A 22 -18.78 2.20 -3.61
N PRO A 23 -19.07 3.48 -3.32
CA PRO A 23 -20.45 3.87 -2.99
C PRO A 23 -21.51 3.42 -4.00
N ALA A 24 -21.14 3.23 -5.26
CA ALA A 24 -22.07 2.88 -6.33
C ALA A 24 -21.88 1.51 -6.93
N LYS A 25 -20.78 0.79 -6.62
CA LYS A 25 -20.49 -0.50 -7.26
C LYS A 25 -19.37 -1.25 -6.56
N ASN A 26 -19.34 -2.56 -6.80
CA ASN A 26 -18.19 -3.38 -6.43
C ASN A 26 -17.00 -3.02 -7.30
N SER A 27 -15.82 -3.03 -6.73
CA SER A 27 -14.58 -2.78 -7.44
C SER A 27 -13.51 -3.79 -7.00
N ARG A 28 -12.45 -3.87 -7.79
CA ARG A 28 -11.32 -4.74 -7.50
C ARG A 28 -10.08 -3.92 -7.22
N TYR A 29 -9.28 -4.38 -6.28
CA TYR A 29 -7.98 -3.81 -5.97
C TYR A 29 -6.93 -4.90 -6.10
N THR A 30 -5.98 -4.69 -7.02
CA THR A 30 -4.86 -5.60 -7.22
C THR A 30 -3.59 -4.87 -6.79
N PRO A 31 -2.92 -5.31 -5.71
CA PRO A 31 -1.68 -4.68 -5.27
C PRO A 31 -0.56 -4.78 -6.29
N ASP A 32 0.36 -3.79 -6.29
CA ASP A 32 1.55 -3.87 -7.12
C ASP A 32 2.48 -4.99 -6.67
N PHE A 33 2.76 -5.07 -5.36
CA PHE A 33 3.61 -6.09 -4.78
C PHE A 33 3.08 -6.53 -3.42
N VAL A 34 3.34 -7.77 -3.05
CA VAL A 34 3.09 -8.28 -1.71
C VAL A 34 4.39 -8.92 -1.21
N LEU A 35 4.92 -8.40 -0.11
CA LEU A 35 6.13 -8.94 0.49
C LEU A 35 5.86 -10.30 1.14
N PRO A 36 6.89 -11.15 1.33
CA PRO A 36 6.69 -12.45 1.97
C PRO A 36 6.03 -12.38 3.34
N ASN A 37 6.22 -11.27 4.07
CA ASN A 37 5.60 -11.06 5.39
C ASN A 37 4.17 -10.50 5.31
N GLY A 38 3.61 -10.37 4.12
CA GLY A 38 2.24 -9.92 3.93
C GLY A 38 2.04 -8.42 3.77
N ILE A 39 3.09 -7.62 3.88
CA ILE A 39 3.01 -6.18 3.65
C ILE A 39 2.70 -5.92 2.18
N VAL A 40 1.66 -5.12 1.93
CA VAL A 40 1.23 -4.76 0.57
C VAL A 40 1.93 -3.46 0.18
N ILE A 41 2.62 -3.46 -0.95
CA ILE A 41 3.37 -2.31 -1.43
C ILE A 41 2.70 -1.71 -2.66
N GLU A 42 2.52 -0.40 -2.62
CA GLU A 42 2.04 0.39 -3.75
C GLU A 42 3.11 1.41 -4.13
N ALA A 43 3.62 1.28 -5.35
CA ALA A 43 4.60 2.22 -5.89
C ALA A 43 3.88 3.30 -6.68
N LYS A 44 4.06 4.55 -6.32
CA LYS A 44 3.35 5.68 -6.94
C LYS A 44 4.29 6.80 -7.34
N GLY A 45 4.29 7.16 -8.63
CA GLY A 45 4.86 8.42 -9.07
C GLY A 45 3.88 9.55 -8.85
N ARG A 46 2.62 9.35 -9.24
CA ARG A 46 1.52 10.30 -9.02
C ARG A 46 0.46 9.64 -8.16
N PHE A 47 0.04 10.36 -7.15
CA PHE A 47 -0.97 9.88 -6.21
C PHE A 47 -2.26 10.67 -6.42
N LEU A 48 -3.06 10.24 -7.38
CA LEU A 48 -4.24 10.95 -7.83
C LEU A 48 -5.40 10.79 -6.84
N THR A 49 -6.39 11.68 -6.96
CA THR A 49 -7.59 11.65 -6.11
C THR A 49 -8.25 10.27 -6.12
N LYS A 50 -8.40 9.67 -7.30
CA LYS A 50 -9.01 8.34 -7.42
C LYS A 50 -8.20 7.26 -6.68
N ASP A 51 -6.88 7.38 -6.68
CA ASP A 51 -6.01 6.45 -5.95
C ASP A 51 -6.21 6.61 -4.45
N ARG A 52 -6.23 7.84 -3.97
CA ARG A 52 -6.42 8.13 -2.55
C ARG A 52 -7.77 7.62 -2.06
N GLN A 53 -8.84 7.87 -2.82
CA GLN A 53 -10.18 7.41 -2.47
C GLN A 53 -10.25 5.87 -2.44
N LYS A 54 -9.64 5.23 -3.43
CA LYS A 54 -9.60 3.77 -3.49
C LYS A 54 -8.94 3.18 -2.23
N HIS A 55 -7.79 3.71 -1.84
CA HIS A 55 -7.06 3.18 -0.69
C HIS A 55 -7.76 3.46 0.63
N LEU A 56 -8.46 4.58 0.74
CA LEU A 56 -9.29 4.84 1.92
C LEU A 56 -10.43 3.83 2.02
N GLN A 57 -11.09 3.51 0.91
CA GLN A 57 -12.16 2.54 0.89
C GLN A 57 -11.68 1.12 1.20
N VAL A 58 -10.53 0.73 0.62
CA VAL A 58 -9.94 -0.58 0.90
C VAL A 58 -9.56 -0.68 2.38
N LYS A 59 -8.94 0.37 2.94
CA LYS A 59 -8.55 0.39 4.34
C LYS A 59 -9.76 0.28 5.26
N GLU A 60 -10.85 0.97 4.93
CA GLU A 60 -12.07 0.93 5.72
C GLU A 60 -12.69 -0.46 5.73
N GLN A 61 -12.71 -1.12 4.57
CA GLN A 61 -13.35 -2.43 4.42
C GLN A 61 -12.44 -3.59 4.82
N TYR A 62 -11.12 -3.41 4.76
CA TYR A 62 -10.12 -4.42 5.08
C TYR A 62 -9.04 -3.82 5.97
N PRO A 63 -9.38 -3.42 7.21
CA PRO A 63 -8.44 -2.70 8.07
C PRO A 63 -7.22 -3.51 8.48
N ASP A 64 -7.29 -4.83 8.35
CA ASP A 64 -6.17 -5.71 8.70
C ASP A 64 -5.12 -5.82 7.60
N ILE A 65 -5.37 -5.29 6.42
CA ILE A 65 -4.39 -5.28 5.34
C ILE A 65 -3.42 -4.11 5.54
N ASP A 66 -2.14 -4.42 5.64
CA ASP A 66 -1.09 -3.42 5.83
C ASP A 66 -0.60 -2.93 4.47
N ILE A 67 -1.19 -1.84 3.99
CA ILE A 67 -0.83 -1.22 2.72
C ILE A 67 0.15 -0.09 3.00
N ARG A 68 1.30 -0.10 2.32
CA ARG A 68 2.32 0.94 2.43
C ARG A 68 2.68 1.47 1.05
N PHE A 69 3.03 2.74 1.00
CA PHE A 69 3.34 3.42 -0.26
C PHE A 69 4.83 3.68 -0.40
N VAL A 70 5.32 3.54 -1.62
CA VAL A 70 6.67 3.99 -1.99
C VAL A 70 6.48 5.04 -3.07
N PHE A 71 6.79 6.30 -2.74
CA PHE A 71 6.62 7.44 -3.64
C PHE A 71 7.96 7.85 -4.26
N SER A 72 7.91 8.26 -5.52
CA SER A 72 9.08 8.90 -6.15
C SER A 72 9.41 10.20 -5.40
N ASN A 73 8.38 10.97 -5.01
CA ASN A 73 8.55 12.20 -4.24
C ASN A 73 7.42 12.35 -3.23
N PRO A 74 7.63 11.89 -1.96
CA PRO A 74 6.59 12.03 -0.93
C PRO A 74 6.30 13.49 -0.54
N ASN A 75 7.16 14.42 -0.88
CA ASN A 75 6.94 15.84 -0.61
C ASN A 75 6.10 16.55 -1.66
N GLN A 76 5.69 15.84 -2.71
CA GLN A 76 4.80 16.40 -3.72
C GLN A 76 3.42 16.66 -3.13
N ARG A 77 2.83 17.81 -3.47
CA ARG A 77 1.49 18.17 -3.01
C ARG A 77 0.44 17.34 -3.75
N ILE A 78 -0.67 17.04 -3.08
CA ILE A 78 -1.75 16.25 -3.66
C ILE A 78 -2.48 16.99 -4.79
N SER A 79 -2.40 18.34 -4.81
CA SER A 79 -2.96 19.17 -5.88
C SER A 79 -2.26 20.52 -5.88
N LYS A 80 -2.51 21.30 -6.94
CA LYS A 80 -1.90 22.63 -7.09
C LYS A 80 -2.37 23.61 -6.00
N ILE A 81 -3.59 23.43 -5.50
CA ILE A 81 -4.19 24.34 -4.53
C ILE A 81 -4.06 23.86 -3.09
N SER A 82 -3.65 22.63 -2.87
CA SER A 82 -3.50 22.06 -1.54
C SER A 82 -2.07 22.15 -1.05
N LYS A 83 -1.89 22.44 0.23
CA LYS A 83 -0.57 22.38 0.88
C LYS A 83 -0.24 20.97 1.37
N THR A 84 -1.20 20.05 1.32
CA THR A 84 -1.02 18.66 1.77
C THR A 84 -0.11 17.90 0.82
N THR A 85 0.98 17.35 1.33
CA THR A 85 1.88 16.48 0.57
C THR A 85 1.38 15.02 0.62
N TYR A 86 1.93 14.18 -0.25
CA TYR A 86 1.66 12.73 -0.21
C TYR A 86 2.02 12.16 1.16
N ALA A 87 3.18 12.56 1.69
CA ALA A 87 3.63 12.15 3.02
C ALA A 87 2.61 12.52 4.10
N LYS A 88 2.17 13.77 4.11
CA LYS A 88 1.21 14.26 5.10
C LYS A 88 -0.14 13.54 4.99
N TRP A 89 -0.57 13.30 3.76
CA TRP A 89 -1.80 12.54 3.52
C TRP A 89 -1.71 11.14 4.13
N CYS A 90 -0.59 10.45 3.92
CA CYS A 90 -0.36 9.13 4.49
C CYS A 90 -0.36 9.16 6.02
N GLU A 91 0.35 10.12 6.60
CA GLU A 91 0.40 10.28 8.07
C GLU A 91 -0.99 10.52 8.64
N THR A 92 -1.77 11.40 8.00
CA THR A 92 -3.14 11.72 8.45
C THR A 92 -4.06 10.51 8.37
N ASN A 93 -3.89 9.67 7.36
CA ASN A 93 -4.79 8.54 7.11
C ASN A 93 -4.23 7.19 7.58
N GLY A 94 -3.11 7.21 8.29
CA GLY A 94 -2.57 6.00 8.92
C GLY A 94 -1.88 5.03 7.98
N PHE A 95 -1.30 5.53 6.88
CA PHE A 95 -0.49 4.72 5.98
C PHE A 95 0.99 5.01 6.18
N LYS A 96 1.81 3.97 6.17
CA LYS A 96 3.25 4.13 6.14
C LYS A 96 3.71 4.39 4.71
N TYR A 97 4.80 5.12 4.56
CA TYR A 97 5.35 5.44 3.25
C TYR A 97 6.87 5.51 3.28
N ALA A 98 7.47 5.43 2.11
CA ALA A 98 8.91 5.58 1.93
C ALA A 98 9.18 6.31 0.62
N LYS A 99 10.40 6.82 0.48
CA LYS A 99 10.85 7.51 -0.74
C LYS A 99 11.66 6.55 -1.60
N GLU A 100 11.28 6.42 -2.87
CA GLU A 100 12.02 5.72 -3.92
C GLU A 100 12.21 4.21 -3.73
N ARG A 101 12.45 3.74 -2.52
CA ARG A 101 12.79 2.34 -2.26
C ARG A 101 12.01 1.78 -1.10
N ILE A 102 11.81 0.46 -1.13
CA ILE A 102 11.25 -0.27 0.00
C ILE A 102 12.32 -0.34 1.08
N PRO A 103 12.06 0.19 2.30
CA PRO A 103 13.03 0.09 3.39
C PRO A 103 13.32 -1.37 3.74
N LYS A 104 14.57 -1.67 4.03
CA LYS A 104 14.96 -3.02 4.47
C LYS A 104 14.21 -3.44 5.72
N GLU A 105 13.91 -2.49 6.60
CA GLU A 105 13.17 -2.71 7.84
C GLU A 105 11.79 -3.31 7.57
N TRP A 106 11.14 -2.89 6.48
CA TRP A 106 9.83 -3.42 6.11
C TRP A 106 9.91 -4.88 5.71
N ILE A 107 10.97 -5.25 5.01
CA ILE A 107 11.19 -6.63 4.57
C ILE A 107 11.50 -7.52 5.77
N ALA A 108 12.17 -6.96 6.79
CA ALA A 108 12.57 -7.68 7.99
C ALA A 108 11.45 -7.78 9.04
N GLU A 109 10.35 -7.06 8.88
CA GLU A 109 9.24 -7.13 9.83
C GLU A 109 8.64 -8.53 9.86
N LYS A 110 8.08 -8.89 11.02
CA LYS A 110 7.36 -10.14 11.16
C LYS A 110 6.14 -10.12 10.25
N ASP A 111 5.58 -11.30 9.98
CA ASP A 111 4.37 -11.41 9.18
C ASP A 111 3.27 -10.55 9.78
N VAL A 112 2.75 -9.61 8.98
CA VAL A 112 1.75 -8.64 9.41
C VAL A 112 0.33 -9.12 9.16
N ARG A 113 0.16 -10.29 8.52
CA ARG A 113 -1.17 -10.84 8.26
C ARG A 113 -1.77 -11.32 9.57
N PRO A 114 -3.07 -11.07 9.79
CA PRO A 114 -3.73 -11.58 10.98
C PRO A 114 -3.57 -13.08 11.07
N LYS A 115 -3.27 -13.59 12.27
CA LYS A 115 -3.29 -15.03 12.50
C LYS A 115 -4.74 -15.49 12.41
N LYS A 116 -5.01 -16.43 11.55
CA LYS A 116 -6.33 -17.06 11.53
C LYS A 116 -6.53 -17.76 12.87
N PRO A 117 -7.70 -17.57 13.50
CA PRO A 117 -8.00 -18.39 14.67
C PRO A 117 -7.91 -19.85 14.27
N ALA A 118 -7.42 -20.68 15.20
CA ALA A 118 -7.37 -22.11 14.95
C ALA A 118 -8.75 -22.56 14.54
N VAL A 119 -8.86 -23.02 13.30
CA VAL A 119 -10.12 -23.55 12.79
C VAL A 119 -10.12 -25.03 13.07
N ASP A 120 -11.02 -25.38 13.88
CA ASP A 120 -11.18 -26.78 14.21
C ASP A 120 -11.85 -27.51 13.09
#